data_62e2e3814d525e5667481143d3f2f5d3
#
_entry.id   62e2e3814d525e5667481143d3f2f5d3
#
_cell.length_a   1.000
_cell.length_b   1.000
_cell.length_c   1.000
_cell.angle_alpha   90.00
_cell.angle_beta   90.00
_cell.angle_gamma   90.00
#
_symmetry.space_group_name_H-M   'P 1'
#
loop_
_entity.id
_entity.type
_entity.pdbx_description
1 polymer ?
#
loop_
_entity_poly.entity_id
_entity_poly.type
_entity_poly.pdbx_seq_one_letter_code
_entity_poly.pdbx_strand_id
1 'polypeptide(L)'
;MGLFDFLSGKGGSVKKQVAKANNKHGQSMDRMAAYELLRDEGSDEAIGGLLQRFSFVYDKSIEDEQEKHWIHDTLVGMGARIMPALQKSLLGAESISWQLRVLAHVADHEAAWPVLERVIAANDNEYVRDPSRKIQLISFLGEEFRDPRAARALLQYLEDVDEGVRFTTVEALLHQKDEEGSREPMLKLLCDEKEESRRTKIRILDGFADLGWNTHGYKGTVEQVCAAMGRGHTIDNKGRIRKPGLRD
;
A
#
# COMPACT_ATOMS: atom_id res chain seq x y z
N MET A 1 -48.94 -9.48 10.98
CA MET A 1 -47.92 -9.02 10.00
C MET A 1 -46.78 -8.50 10.81
N GLY A 2 -45.72 -9.28 10.84
CA GLY A 2 -44.70 -9.15 11.86
C GLY A 2 -43.52 -8.28 11.45
N LEU A 3 -42.89 -7.70 12.43
CA LEU A 3 -41.64 -6.91 12.35
C LEU A 3 -40.50 -7.61 11.57
N PHE A 4 -40.56 -8.94 11.45
CA PHE A 4 -39.63 -9.78 10.70
C PHE A 4 -39.78 -9.68 9.16
N ASP A 5 -40.96 -9.42 8.62
CA ASP A 5 -41.17 -9.28 7.17
C ASP A 5 -40.59 -7.97 6.63
N PHE A 6 -40.53 -6.92 7.45
CA PHE A 6 -39.93 -5.64 7.10
C PHE A 6 -38.38 -5.72 7.05
N LEU A 7 -37.77 -6.53 7.92
CA LEU A 7 -36.30 -6.74 7.96
C LEU A 7 -35.84 -7.67 6.82
N SER A 8 -36.61 -8.69 6.47
CA SER A 8 -36.25 -9.60 5.37
C SER A 8 -36.40 -8.94 3.98
N GLY A 9 -37.33 -8.02 3.82
CA GLY A 9 -37.53 -7.26 2.57
C GLY A 9 -36.39 -6.28 2.27
N LYS A 10 -35.83 -5.60 3.28
CA LYS A 10 -34.73 -4.66 3.10
C LYS A 10 -33.41 -5.36 2.75
N GLY A 11 -33.05 -6.44 3.43
CA GLY A 11 -31.82 -7.19 3.15
C GLY A 11 -31.83 -7.83 1.74
N GLY A 12 -32.99 -8.30 1.26
CA GLY A 12 -33.14 -8.78 -0.12
C GLY A 12 -32.96 -7.68 -1.17
N SER A 13 -33.37 -6.45 -0.84
CA SER A 13 -33.18 -5.28 -1.71
C SER A 13 -31.70 -4.88 -1.82
N VAL A 14 -30.96 -4.83 -0.70
CA VAL A 14 -29.52 -4.49 -0.69
C VAL A 14 -28.71 -5.48 -1.50
N LYS A 15 -28.88 -6.79 -1.27
CA LYS A 15 -28.20 -7.85 -2.05
C LYS A 15 -28.42 -7.73 -3.55
N LYS A 16 -29.65 -7.42 -3.97
CA LYS A 16 -29.98 -7.20 -5.38
C LYS A 16 -29.24 -5.98 -5.95
N GLN A 17 -29.15 -4.88 -5.19
CA GLN A 17 -28.41 -3.69 -5.61
C GLN A 17 -26.90 -3.96 -5.65
N VAL A 18 -26.34 -4.66 -4.67
CA VAL A 18 -24.94 -5.09 -4.68
C VAL A 18 -24.62 -5.93 -5.92
N ALA A 19 -25.46 -6.90 -6.25
CA ALA A 19 -25.28 -7.72 -7.46
C ALA A 19 -25.34 -6.88 -8.75
N LYS A 20 -26.25 -5.90 -8.82
CA LYS A 20 -26.38 -5.00 -9.96
C LYS A 20 -25.19 -4.05 -10.07
N ALA A 21 -24.78 -3.45 -8.95
CA ALA A 21 -23.65 -2.54 -8.82
C ALA A 21 -22.33 -3.17 -9.26
N ASN A 22 -22.12 -4.46 -8.95
CA ASN A 22 -20.88 -5.19 -9.24
C ASN A 22 -20.97 -6.08 -10.48
N ASN A 23 -21.98 -5.88 -11.34
CA ASN A 23 -22.08 -6.60 -12.61
C ASN A 23 -21.15 -5.97 -13.66
N LYS A 24 -20.00 -6.61 -13.92
CA LYS A 24 -19.01 -6.18 -14.93
C LYS A 24 -19.58 -6.01 -16.34
N HIS A 25 -20.62 -6.78 -16.67
CA HIS A 25 -21.25 -6.78 -18.00
C HIS A 25 -22.49 -5.90 -18.08
N GLY A 26 -22.88 -5.27 -16.98
CA GLY A 26 -24.00 -4.33 -16.93
C GLY A 26 -23.67 -3.00 -17.61
N GLN A 27 -24.71 -2.22 -17.93
CA GLN A 27 -24.49 -0.86 -18.42
C GLN A 27 -24.02 0.06 -17.27
N SER A 28 -23.14 1.01 -17.56
CA SER A 28 -22.63 1.97 -16.56
C SER A 28 -23.75 2.72 -15.83
N MET A 29 -24.77 3.17 -16.58
CA MET A 29 -25.93 3.85 -16.01
C MET A 29 -26.68 2.98 -14.98
N ASP A 30 -26.80 1.69 -15.24
CA ASP A 30 -27.45 0.75 -14.32
C ASP A 30 -26.64 0.51 -13.05
N ARG A 31 -25.30 0.44 -13.19
CA ARG A 31 -24.41 0.32 -12.04
C ARG A 31 -24.44 1.58 -11.19
N MET A 32 -24.37 2.77 -11.83
CA MET A 32 -24.42 4.05 -11.12
C MET A 32 -25.71 4.21 -10.32
N ALA A 33 -26.87 3.89 -10.91
CA ALA A 33 -28.16 3.92 -10.19
C ALA A 33 -28.15 2.96 -8.97
N ALA A 34 -27.51 1.80 -9.09
CA ALA A 34 -27.37 0.87 -7.97
C ALA A 34 -26.41 1.39 -6.89
N TYR A 35 -25.28 2.05 -7.26
CA TYR A 35 -24.38 2.70 -6.30
C TYR A 35 -25.08 3.82 -5.51
N GLU A 36 -25.90 4.64 -6.18
CA GLU A 36 -26.67 5.70 -5.50
C GLU A 36 -27.64 5.11 -4.47
N LEU A 37 -28.36 4.04 -4.82
CA LEU A 37 -29.24 3.34 -3.88
C LEU A 37 -28.50 2.73 -2.70
N LEU A 38 -27.29 2.17 -2.91
CA LEU A 38 -26.45 1.64 -1.84
C LEU A 38 -25.91 2.77 -0.94
N ARG A 39 -25.51 3.91 -1.54
CA ARG A 39 -25.11 5.10 -0.78
C ARG A 39 -26.24 5.57 0.14
N ASP A 40 -27.45 5.71 -0.39
CA ASP A 40 -28.60 6.26 0.32
C ASP A 40 -29.11 5.29 1.41
N GLU A 41 -28.97 3.99 1.18
CA GLU A 41 -29.29 2.96 2.19
C GLU A 41 -28.30 2.95 3.35
N GLY A 42 -26.99 3.01 3.05
CA GLY A 42 -25.90 3.28 3.98
C GLY A 42 -25.68 2.29 5.11
N SER A 43 -26.24 1.07 5.06
CA SER A 43 -25.90 -0.01 6.01
C SER A 43 -24.50 -0.57 5.75
N ASP A 44 -23.95 -1.31 6.71
CA ASP A 44 -22.66 -1.98 6.55
C ASP A 44 -22.62 -2.93 5.34
N GLU A 45 -23.75 -3.58 5.02
CA GLU A 45 -23.88 -4.43 3.84
C GLU A 45 -23.83 -3.59 2.55
N ALA A 46 -24.49 -2.45 2.51
CA ALA A 46 -24.48 -1.53 1.37
C ALA A 46 -23.09 -0.90 1.18
N ILE A 47 -22.45 -0.45 2.25
CA ILE A 47 -21.07 0.07 2.23
C ILE A 47 -20.09 -1.02 1.74
N GLY A 48 -20.25 -2.26 2.21
CA GLY A 48 -19.48 -3.41 1.72
C GLY A 48 -19.68 -3.64 0.22
N GLY A 49 -20.90 -3.45 -0.27
CA GLY A 49 -21.24 -3.53 -1.70
C GLY A 49 -20.56 -2.45 -2.54
N LEU A 50 -20.45 -1.21 -2.03
CA LEU A 50 -19.69 -0.12 -2.66
C LEU A 50 -18.18 -0.46 -2.70
N LEU A 51 -17.61 -0.93 -1.60
CA LEU A 51 -16.19 -1.31 -1.51
C LEU A 51 -15.81 -2.45 -2.48
N GLN A 52 -16.76 -3.34 -2.82
CA GLN A 52 -16.51 -4.40 -3.80
C GLN A 52 -16.20 -3.85 -5.20
N ARG A 53 -16.60 -2.62 -5.54
CA ARG A 53 -16.25 -1.99 -6.83
C ARG A 53 -14.74 -1.93 -7.06
N PHE A 54 -13.95 -1.82 -6.02
CA PHE A 54 -12.49 -1.75 -6.12
C PHE A 54 -11.83 -3.10 -6.49
N SER A 55 -12.57 -4.21 -6.44
CA SER A 55 -12.03 -5.55 -6.70
C SER A 55 -11.93 -5.94 -8.16
N PHE A 56 -12.37 -5.10 -9.09
CA PHE A 56 -12.35 -5.43 -10.51
C PHE A 56 -12.10 -4.20 -11.41
N VAL A 57 -11.68 -4.48 -12.64
CA VAL A 57 -11.37 -3.49 -13.67
C VAL A 57 -12.25 -3.77 -14.89
N TYR A 58 -12.66 -2.72 -15.59
CA TYR A 58 -13.34 -2.81 -16.89
C TYR A 58 -12.34 -2.56 -18.02
N ASP A 59 -12.66 -3.05 -19.21
CA ASP A 59 -11.88 -2.77 -20.43
C ASP A 59 -11.91 -1.28 -20.81
N LYS A 60 -12.95 -0.55 -20.41
CA LYS A 60 -13.06 0.91 -20.60
C LYS A 60 -12.42 1.65 -19.45
N SER A 61 -11.13 1.93 -19.55
CA SER A 61 -10.32 2.51 -18.49
C SER A 61 -10.87 3.83 -17.92
N ILE A 62 -11.40 4.73 -18.76
CA ILE A 62 -11.94 6.02 -18.33
C ILE A 62 -13.20 5.83 -17.47
N GLU A 63 -14.14 4.99 -17.90
CA GLU A 63 -15.35 4.69 -17.12
C GLU A 63 -14.99 3.99 -15.80
N ASP A 64 -14.00 3.08 -15.84
CA ASP A 64 -13.52 2.36 -14.66
C ASP A 64 -12.98 3.31 -13.58
N GLU A 65 -12.12 4.24 -13.98
CA GLU A 65 -11.54 5.22 -13.08
C GLU A 65 -12.60 6.22 -12.56
N GLN A 66 -13.51 6.66 -13.40
CA GLN A 66 -14.60 7.57 -12.98
C GLN A 66 -15.50 6.92 -11.93
N GLU A 67 -15.89 5.66 -12.10
CA GLU A 67 -16.69 4.93 -11.12
C GLU A 67 -15.94 4.75 -9.81
N LYS A 68 -14.65 4.38 -9.85
CA LYS A 68 -13.83 4.22 -8.64
C LYS A 68 -13.66 5.53 -7.88
N HIS A 69 -13.45 6.66 -8.58
CA HIS A 69 -13.39 7.96 -7.95
C HIS A 69 -14.72 8.34 -7.31
N TRP A 70 -15.83 8.13 -8.00
CA TRP A 70 -17.15 8.40 -7.44
C TRP A 70 -17.41 7.59 -6.16
N ILE A 71 -17.05 6.29 -6.15
CA ILE A 71 -17.15 5.44 -4.96
C ILE A 71 -16.23 5.94 -3.85
N HIS A 72 -14.98 6.28 -4.17
CA HIS A 72 -14.04 6.84 -3.21
C HIS A 72 -14.61 8.08 -2.53
N ASP A 73 -15.05 9.08 -3.29
CA ASP A 73 -15.59 10.33 -2.77
C ASP A 73 -16.88 10.10 -1.96
N THR A 74 -17.71 9.17 -2.39
CA THR A 74 -18.90 8.75 -1.65
C THR A 74 -18.55 8.17 -0.29
N LEU A 75 -17.58 7.25 -0.23
CA LEU A 75 -17.14 6.61 1.01
C LEU A 75 -16.45 7.62 1.94
N VAL A 76 -15.62 8.50 1.40
CA VAL A 76 -15.00 9.60 2.17
C VAL A 76 -16.07 10.52 2.75
N GLY A 77 -17.09 10.89 1.97
CA GLY A 77 -18.22 11.69 2.44
C GLY A 77 -19.05 11.03 3.56
N MET A 78 -19.01 9.71 3.66
CA MET A 78 -19.64 8.97 4.76
C MET A 78 -18.86 9.05 6.08
N GLY A 79 -17.57 9.40 6.03
CA GLY A 79 -16.70 9.56 7.21
C GLY A 79 -16.43 8.27 7.97
N ALA A 80 -16.09 8.39 9.26
CA ALA A 80 -15.63 7.28 10.10
C ALA A 80 -16.63 6.13 10.28
N ARG A 81 -17.90 6.32 9.96
CA ARG A 81 -18.92 5.26 10.07
C ARG A 81 -18.64 4.04 9.18
N ILE A 82 -17.84 4.21 8.12
CA ILE A 82 -17.51 3.11 7.21
C ILE A 82 -16.41 2.18 7.73
N MET A 83 -15.72 2.56 8.81
CA MET A 83 -14.53 1.85 9.32
C MET A 83 -14.72 0.35 9.51
N PRO A 84 -15.85 -0.18 10.04
CA PRO A 84 -16.03 -1.62 10.17
C PRO A 84 -16.06 -2.35 8.82
N ALA A 85 -16.79 -1.81 7.84
CA ALA A 85 -16.87 -2.37 6.50
C ALA A 85 -15.54 -2.22 5.73
N LEU A 86 -14.87 -1.07 5.88
CA LEU A 86 -13.56 -0.79 5.27
C LEU A 86 -12.50 -1.75 5.80
N GLN A 87 -12.41 -1.97 7.11
CA GLN A 87 -11.50 -2.93 7.71
C GLN A 87 -11.74 -4.35 7.19
N LYS A 88 -13.00 -4.78 7.11
CA LYS A 88 -13.35 -6.09 6.55
C LYS A 88 -12.91 -6.21 5.09
N SER A 89 -13.11 -5.16 4.29
CA SER A 89 -12.67 -5.11 2.89
C SER A 89 -11.15 -5.17 2.78
N LEU A 90 -10.42 -4.37 3.58
CA LEU A 90 -8.95 -4.37 3.62
C LEU A 90 -8.37 -5.73 3.98
N LEU A 91 -9.01 -6.51 4.83
CA LEU A 91 -8.53 -7.84 5.20
C LEU A 91 -8.85 -8.91 4.15
N GLY A 92 -9.93 -8.76 3.38
CA GLY A 92 -10.43 -9.78 2.47
C GLY A 92 -10.17 -9.55 0.98
N ALA A 93 -9.80 -8.32 0.56
CA ALA A 93 -9.60 -8.01 -0.85
C ALA A 93 -8.20 -8.42 -1.36
N GLU A 94 -8.09 -8.84 -2.61
CA GLU A 94 -6.82 -9.13 -3.28
C GLU A 94 -6.05 -7.83 -3.61
N SER A 95 -6.75 -6.78 -4.01
CA SER A 95 -6.20 -5.45 -4.23
C SER A 95 -6.76 -4.46 -3.23
N ILE A 96 -5.92 -3.69 -2.56
CA ILE A 96 -6.28 -2.82 -1.44
C ILE A 96 -5.94 -1.34 -1.63
N SER A 97 -5.36 -0.96 -2.77
CA SER A 97 -4.88 0.41 -2.98
C SER A 97 -5.97 1.47 -2.84
N TRP A 98 -7.17 1.23 -3.36
CA TRP A 98 -8.30 2.16 -3.23
C TRP A 98 -8.85 2.23 -1.80
N GLN A 99 -8.93 1.08 -1.12
CA GLN A 99 -9.36 1.01 0.27
C GLN A 99 -8.38 1.74 1.20
N LEU A 100 -7.07 1.65 0.95
CA LEU A 100 -6.05 2.38 1.69
C LEU A 100 -6.17 3.90 1.47
N ARG A 101 -6.45 4.34 0.23
CA ARG A 101 -6.73 5.77 -0.06
C ARG A 101 -7.97 6.26 0.70
N VAL A 102 -9.04 5.47 0.74
CA VAL A 102 -10.23 5.81 1.54
C VAL A 102 -9.86 5.91 3.02
N LEU A 103 -9.09 4.96 3.55
CA LEU A 103 -8.63 4.98 4.95
C LEU A 103 -7.88 6.28 5.30
N ALA A 104 -6.98 6.72 4.42
CA ALA A 104 -6.20 7.95 4.61
C ALA A 104 -7.07 9.22 4.72
N HIS A 105 -8.27 9.21 4.13
CA HIS A 105 -9.18 10.36 4.15
C HIS A 105 -10.22 10.30 5.28
N VAL A 106 -10.56 9.11 5.79
CA VAL A 106 -11.63 8.95 6.78
C VAL A 106 -11.13 8.77 8.21
N ALA A 107 -9.83 8.55 8.39
CA ALA A 107 -9.20 8.32 9.69
C ALA A 107 -7.90 9.11 9.82
N ASP A 108 -7.66 9.67 10.99
CA ASP A 108 -6.32 10.15 11.35
C ASP A 108 -5.36 8.98 11.62
N HIS A 109 -4.08 9.27 11.86
CA HIS A 109 -3.06 8.23 12.07
C HIS A 109 -3.37 7.31 13.25
N GLU A 110 -3.96 7.84 14.34
CA GLU A 110 -4.27 7.04 15.51
C GLU A 110 -5.46 6.11 15.29
N ALA A 111 -6.48 6.55 14.55
CA ALA A 111 -7.63 5.72 14.20
C ALA A 111 -7.30 4.71 13.08
N ALA A 112 -6.39 5.08 12.15
CA ALA A 112 -5.98 4.21 11.06
C ALA A 112 -5.02 3.10 11.51
N TRP A 113 -4.13 3.36 12.49
CA TRP A 113 -3.07 2.43 12.88
C TRP A 113 -3.58 1.04 13.30
N PRO A 114 -4.60 0.88 14.16
CA PRO A 114 -5.08 -0.45 14.53
C PRO A 114 -5.61 -1.27 13.34
N VAL A 115 -6.10 -0.60 12.30
CA VAL A 115 -6.53 -1.26 11.06
C VAL A 115 -5.32 -1.69 10.25
N LEU A 116 -4.35 -0.79 10.05
CA LEU A 116 -3.11 -1.06 9.32
C LEU A 116 -2.31 -2.18 9.99
N GLU A 117 -2.19 -2.19 11.30
CA GLU A 117 -1.50 -3.25 12.05
C GLU A 117 -2.08 -4.64 11.76
N ARG A 118 -3.41 -4.76 11.68
CA ARG A 118 -4.07 -6.02 11.30
C ARG A 118 -3.82 -6.38 9.84
N VAL A 119 -3.80 -5.39 8.94
CA VAL A 119 -3.48 -5.62 7.52
C VAL A 119 -2.03 -6.03 7.36
N ILE A 120 -1.09 -5.43 8.10
CA ILE A 120 0.33 -5.81 8.13
C ILE A 120 0.48 -7.25 8.62
N ALA A 121 -0.16 -7.61 9.74
CA ALA A 121 -0.12 -8.97 10.28
C ALA A 121 -0.70 -10.02 9.32
N ALA A 122 -1.65 -9.65 8.47
CA ALA A 122 -2.21 -10.52 7.44
C ALA A 122 -1.37 -10.57 6.14
N ASN A 123 -0.28 -9.81 6.06
CA ASN A 123 0.63 -9.73 4.91
C ASN A 123 2.09 -9.83 5.40
N ASP A 124 2.39 -10.86 6.17
CA ASP A 124 3.74 -11.15 6.67
C ASP A 124 4.74 -11.52 5.56
N ASN A 125 5.95 -11.97 5.95
CA ASN A 125 7.02 -12.35 5.03
C ASN A 125 6.82 -13.71 4.36
N GLU A 126 5.72 -14.43 4.62
CA GLU A 126 5.50 -15.71 3.98
C GLU A 126 5.38 -15.54 2.46
N TYR A 127 5.83 -16.58 1.76
CA TYR A 127 5.74 -16.62 0.30
C TYR A 127 4.30 -16.52 -0.17
N VAL A 128 4.04 -15.58 -1.07
CA VAL A 128 2.77 -15.47 -1.79
C VAL A 128 3.06 -15.48 -3.29
N ARG A 129 2.18 -16.13 -4.06
CA ARG A 129 2.34 -16.21 -5.52
C ARG A 129 2.22 -14.84 -6.21
N ASP A 130 1.36 -13.98 -5.69
CA ASP A 130 1.18 -12.60 -6.17
C ASP A 130 1.45 -11.62 -5.03
N PRO A 131 2.59 -10.92 -5.03
CA PRO A 131 2.96 -9.98 -3.99
C PRO A 131 2.31 -8.60 -4.12
N SER A 132 1.46 -8.38 -5.13
CA SER A 132 0.87 -7.07 -5.44
C SER A 132 0.21 -6.41 -4.23
N ARG A 133 -0.48 -7.18 -3.40
CA ARG A 133 -1.11 -6.69 -2.18
C ARG A 133 -0.11 -6.20 -1.14
N LYS A 134 1.00 -6.93 -0.93
CA LYS A 134 2.11 -6.50 -0.05
C LYS A 134 2.72 -5.20 -0.57
N ILE A 135 3.00 -5.13 -1.87
CA ILE A 135 3.56 -3.95 -2.55
C ILE A 135 2.63 -2.74 -2.35
N GLN A 136 1.31 -2.89 -2.53
CA GLN A 136 0.35 -1.81 -2.30
C GLN A 136 0.37 -1.31 -0.85
N LEU A 137 0.43 -2.21 0.12
CA LEU A 137 0.52 -1.86 1.54
C LEU A 137 1.82 -1.11 1.86
N ILE A 138 2.95 -1.63 1.39
CA ILE A 138 4.28 -1.06 1.63
C ILE A 138 4.39 0.33 1.00
N SER A 139 3.92 0.50 -0.26
CA SER A 139 3.90 1.80 -0.92
C SER A 139 3.05 2.81 -0.13
N PHE A 140 1.86 2.41 0.30
CA PHE A 140 0.99 3.27 1.11
C PHE A 140 1.66 3.68 2.44
N LEU A 141 2.26 2.73 3.17
CA LEU A 141 2.97 3.02 4.42
C LEU A 141 4.18 3.93 4.20
N GLY A 142 4.84 3.82 3.05
CA GLY A 142 5.98 4.66 2.70
C GLY A 142 5.60 6.08 2.30
N GLU A 143 4.61 6.23 1.45
CA GLU A 143 4.30 7.49 0.77
C GLU A 143 3.26 8.33 1.52
N GLU A 144 2.19 7.68 2.01
CA GLU A 144 1.01 8.35 2.54
C GLU A 144 0.93 8.33 4.07
N PHE A 145 1.64 7.42 4.73
CA PHE A 145 1.52 7.21 6.17
C PHE A 145 2.86 7.42 6.90
N ARG A 146 3.22 8.70 7.12
CA ARG A 146 4.45 9.07 7.85
C ARG A 146 4.27 8.91 9.35
N ASP A 147 4.70 7.77 9.86
CA ASP A 147 4.58 7.39 11.26
C ASP A 147 5.76 6.48 11.65
N PRO A 148 6.43 6.69 12.79
CA PRO A 148 7.53 5.83 13.23
C PRO A 148 7.14 4.35 13.40
N ARG A 149 5.86 4.08 13.67
CA ARG A 149 5.32 2.72 13.73
C ARG A 149 5.35 2.05 12.36
N ALA A 150 5.00 2.81 11.30
CA ALA A 150 5.06 2.33 9.93
C ALA A 150 6.49 2.02 9.49
N ALA A 151 7.46 2.90 9.76
CA ALA A 151 8.87 2.66 9.46
C ALA A 151 9.37 1.36 10.11
N ARG A 152 9.02 1.14 11.39
CA ARG A 152 9.38 -0.09 12.11
C ARG A 152 8.72 -1.35 11.51
N ALA A 153 7.44 -1.25 11.14
CA ALA A 153 6.71 -2.36 10.55
C ALA A 153 7.22 -2.74 9.15
N LEU A 154 7.76 -1.78 8.40
CA LEU A 154 8.33 -2.01 7.07
C LEU A 154 9.62 -2.86 7.12
N LEU A 155 10.39 -2.82 8.22
CA LEU A 155 11.69 -3.50 8.29
C LEU A 155 11.61 -5.00 8.00
N GLN A 156 10.54 -5.67 8.40
CA GLN A 156 10.36 -7.10 8.14
C GLN A 156 10.39 -7.46 6.65
N TYR A 157 9.91 -6.56 5.78
CA TYR A 157 9.81 -6.80 4.34
C TYR A 157 11.14 -6.64 3.60
N LEU A 158 12.21 -6.16 4.26
CA LEU A 158 13.57 -6.20 3.69
C LEU A 158 14.10 -7.63 3.50
N GLU A 159 13.53 -8.60 4.21
CA GLU A 159 13.89 -10.01 4.13
C GLU A 159 12.88 -10.84 3.33
N ASP A 160 11.90 -10.20 2.64
CA ASP A 160 10.90 -10.92 1.84
C ASP A 160 11.56 -11.69 0.69
N VAL A 161 11.00 -12.84 0.35
CA VAL A 161 11.53 -13.68 -0.74
C VAL A 161 11.36 -13.01 -2.11
N ASP A 162 10.34 -12.17 -2.27
CA ASP A 162 10.08 -11.44 -3.51
C ASP A 162 10.94 -10.18 -3.62
N GLU A 163 11.68 -10.07 -4.70
CA GLU A 163 12.58 -8.93 -4.96
C GLU A 163 11.83 -7.61 -5.09
N GLY A 164 10.65 -7.60 -5.72
CA GLY A 164 9.81 -6.41 -5.86
C GLY A 164 9.34 -5.89 -4.50
N VAL A 165 9.03 -6.79 -3.56
CA VAL A 165 8.68 -6.43 -2.17
C VAL A 165 9.88 -5.78 -1.50
N ARG A 166 11.09 -6.38 -1.55
CA ARG A 166 12.29 -5.79 -0.94
C ARG A 166 12.63 -4.43 -1.56
N PHE A 167 12.56 -4.31 -2.89
CA PHE A 167 12.80 -3.04 -3.58
C PHE A 167 11.82 -1.95 -3.12
N THR A 168 10.52 -2.23 -3.12
CA THR A 168 9.49 -1.27 -2.69
C THR A 168 9.67 -0.89 -1.22
N THR A 169 10.10 -1.85 -0.38
CA THR A 169 10.40 -1.59 1.03
C THR A 169 11.56 -0.61 1.19
N VAL A 170 12.63 -0.77 0.41
CA VAL A 170 13.75 0.19 0.39
C VAL A 170 13.26 1.58 0.02
N GLU A 171 12.41 1.71 -1.02
CA GLU A 171 11.85 3.01 -1.40
C GLU A 171 10.99 3.61 -0.28
N ALA A 172 10.12 2.82 0.33
CA ALA A 172 9.28 3.25 1.44
C ALA A 172 10.10 3.75 2.64
N LEU A 173 11.14 3.00 3.07
CA LEU A 173 12.01 3.38 4.18
C LEU A 173 12.83 4.65 3.88
N LEU A 174 13.32 4.82 2.67
CA LEU A 174 13.99 6.05 2.24
C LEU A 174 13.04 7.25 2.26
N HIS A 175 11.78 7.04 1.90
CA HIS A 175 10.76 8.08 1.93
C HIS A 175 10.35 8.47 3.35
N GLN A 176 10.32 7.52 4.29
CA GLN A 176 10.10 7.76 5.72
C GLN A 176 11.22 8.61 6.36
N LYS A 177 12.46 8.52 5.84
CA LYS A 177 13.65 9.26 6.31
C LYS A 177 14.02 9.01 7.79
N ASP A 178 13.64 7.87 8.32
CA ASP A 178 14.03 7.44 9.66
C ASP A 178 15.43 6.82 9.62
N GLU A 179 16.49 7.66 9.81
CA GLU A 179 17.87 7.18 9.79
C GLU A 179 18.14 6.18 10.90
N GLU A 180 17.67 6.47 12.11
CA GLU A 180 17.97 5.67 13.30
C GLU A 180 17.43 4.24 13.15
N GLY A 181 16.19 4.08 12.70
CA GLY A 181 15.55 2.77 12.54
C GLY A 181 15.94 2.04 11.26
N SER A 182 16.19 2.77 10.16
CA SER A 182 16.26 2.16 8.83
C SER A 182 17.66 1.98 8.28
N ARG A 183 18.64 2.80 8.72
CA ARG A 183 19.99 2.82 8.15
C ARG A 183 20.69 1.47 8.24
N GLU A 184 20.76 0.88 9.43
CA GLU A 184 21.48 -0.38 9.62
C GLU A 184 20.83 -1.56 8.92
N PRO A 185 19.50 -1.79 9.01
CA PRO A 185 18.82 -2.84 8.24
C PRO A 185 19.06 -2.73 6.73
N MET A 186 19.02 -1.53 6.16
CA MET A 186 19.30 -1.34 4.74
C MET A 186 20.77 -1.57 4.38
N LEU A 187 21.73 -1.23 5.25
CA LEU A 187 23.14 -1.58 5.04
C LEU A 187 23.36 -3.09 5.10
N LYS A 188 22.66 -3.81 5.98
CA LYS A 188 22.69 -5.28 6.00
C LYS A 188 22.22 -5.85 4.67
N LEU A 189 21.08 -5.39 4.16
CA LEU A 189 20.57 -5.83 2.85
C LEU A 189 21.55 -5.48 1.71
N LEU A 190 22.09 -4.26 1.69
CA LEU A 190 23.06 -3.81 0.68
C LEU A 190 24.30 -4.71 0.62
N CYS A 191 24.78 -5.15 1.79
CA CYS A 191 25.99 -5.94 1.95
C CYS A 191 25.73 -7.46 1.93
N ASP A 192 24.49 -7.90 1.87
CA ASP A 192 24.15 -9.32 1.79
C ASP A 192 24.55 -9.87 0.41
N GLU A 193 25.37 -10.94 0.42
CA GLU A 193 25.75 -11.65 -0.80
C GLU A 193 24.56 -12.34 -1.49
N LYS A 194 23.51 -12.67 -0.73
CA LYS A 194 22.28 -13.27 -1.27
C LYS A 194 21.37 -12.26 -1.96
N GLU A 195 21.56 -10.97 -1.71
CA GLU A 195 20.83 -9.95 -2.46
C GLU A 195 21.46 -9.81 -3.85
N GLU A 196 20.81 -10.36 -4.85
CA GLU A 196 21.27 -10.34 -6.24
C GLU A 196 20.74 -9.14 -7.03
N SER A 197 19.71 -8.46 -6.51
CA SER A 197 19.07 -7.34 -7.22
C SER A 197 19.98 -6.12 -7.30
N ARG A 198 20.51 -5.88 -8.51
CA ARG A 198 21.29 -4.68 -8.78
C ARG A 198 20.47 -3.40 -8.60
N ARG A 199 19.18 -3.41 -8.94
CA ARG A 199 18.32 -2.21 -8.78
C ARG A 199 18.12 -1.87 -7.30
N THR A 200 17.91 -2.88 -6.45
CA THR A 200 17.77 -2.70 -5.00
C THR A 200 19.06 -2.13 -4.40
N LYS A 201 20.20 -2.72 -4.72
CA LYS A 201 21.51 -2.21 -4.26
C LYS A 201 21.78 -0.77 -4.72
N ILE A 202 21.54 -0.47 -6.00
CA ILE A 202 21.71 0.89 -6.54
C ILE A 202 20.75 1.86 -5.84
N ARG A 203 19.49 1.47 -5.63
CA ARG A 203 18.51 2.32 -4.96
C ARG A 203 18.90 2.68 -3.53
N ILE A 204 19.48 1.73 -2.77
CA ILE A 204 20.03 2.00 -1.44
C ILE A 204 21.21 2.98 -1.54
N LEU A 205 22.17 2.75 -2.45
CA LEU A 205 23.32 3.65 -2.63
C LEU A 205 22.86 5.08 -2.98
N ASP A 206 21.92 5.22 -3.91
CA ASP A 206 21.35 6.51 -4.31
C ASP A 206 20.64 7.19 -3.13
N GLY A 207 19.81 6.45 -2.40
CA GLY A 207 19.07 6.97 -1.27
C GLY A 207 19.97 7.45 -0.13
N PHE A 208 20.99 6.68 0.20
CA PHE A 208 22.00 7.09 1.20
C PHE A 208 22.75 8.34 0.78
N ALA A 209 23.10 8.46 -0.51
CA ALA A 209 23.73 9.66 -1.03
C ALA A 209 22.80 10.89 -0.94
N ASP A 210 21.51 10.74 -1.29
CA ASP A 210 20.52 11.82 -1.24
C ASP A 210 20.21 12.28 0.18
N LEU A 211 20.12 11.34 1.12
CA LEU A 211 19.80 11.61 2.52
C LEU A 211 21.05 11.98 3.35
N GLY A 212 22.27 11.76 2.80
CA GLY A 212 23.52 12.00 3.49
C GLY A 212 23.81 11.02 4.63
N TRP A 213 23.16 9.84 4.62
CA TRP A 213 23.37 8.81 5.62
C TRP A 213 24.76 8.20 5.51
N ASN A 214 25.36 7.87 6.66
CA ASN A 214 26.71 7.31 6.70
C ASN A 214 26.70 5.78 6.65
N THR A 215 27.85 5.21 6.28
CA THR A 215 28.08 3.76 6.19
C THR A 215 28.88 3.21 7.36
N HIS A 216 28.85 3.87 8.53
CA HIS A 216 29.62 3.45 9.70
C HIS A 216 29.33 1.98 10.04
N GLY A 217 30.39 1.20 10.28
CA GLY A 217 30.33 -0.24 10.51
C GLY A 217 30.36 -1.10 9.23
N TYR A 218 30.10 -0.52 8.04
CA TYR A 218 29.98 -1.24 6.77
C TYR A 218 30.87 -0.67 5.66
N LYS A 219 31.70 0.35 5.94
CA LYS A 219 32.42 1.12 4.92
C LYS A 219 33.15 0.25 3.90
N GLY A 220 33.98 -0.70 4.35
CA GLY A 220 34.77 -1.54 3.44
C GLY A 220 33.91 -2.41 2.51
N THR A 221 32.86 -3.01 3.04
CA THR A 221 31.93 -3.82 2.23
C THR A 221 31.14 -2.95 1.26
N VAL A 222 30.70 -1.77 1.69
CA VAL A 222 29.98 -0.84 0.80
C VAL A 222 30.90 -0.32 -0.32
N GLU A 223 32.19 -0.09 -0.06
CA GLU A 223 33.18 0.25 -1.11
C GLU A 223 33.27 -0.87 -2.18
N GLN A 224 33.28 -2.13 -1.75
CA GLN A 224 33.27 -3.28 -2.67
C GLN A 224 31.96 -3.33 -3.48
N VAL A 225 30.82 -3.10 -2.84
CA VAL A 225 29.53 -3.05 -3.53
C VAL A 225 29.50 -1.89 -4.55
N CYS A 226 29.97 -0.70 -4.19
CA CYS A 226 30.07 0.44 -5.11
C CYS A 226 30.91 0.08 -6.36
N ALA A 227 32.06 -0.58 -6.17
CA ALA A 227 32.92 -1.04 -7.26
C ALA A 227 32.20 -2.09 -8.13
N ALA A 228 31.55 -3.07 -7.52
CA ALA A 228 30.81 -4.12 -8.24
C ALA A 228 29.59 -3.58 -9.03
N MET A 229 28.91 -2.56 -8.50
CA MET A 229 27.80 -1.92 -9.21
C MET A 229 28.28 -1.11 -10.42
N GLY A 230 29.50 -0.60 -10.43
CA GLY A 230 30.08 0.09 -11.59
C GLY A 230 29.37 1.38 -12.00
N ARG A 231 28.63 2.00 -11.08
CA ARG A 231 27.87 3.24 -11.34
C ARG A 231 28.62 4.50 -10.93
N GLY A 232 29.85 4.38 -10.41
CA GLY A 232 30.67 5.51 -10.01
C GLY A 232 30.37 6.09 -8.62
N HIS A 233 29.59 5.39 -7.80
CA HIS A 233 29.43 5.75 -6.39
C HIS A 233 30.77 5.62 -5.66
N THR A 234 31.04 6.56 -4.75
CA THR A 234 32.23 6.57 -3.91
C THR A 234 31.86 6.88 -2.47
N ILE A 235 32.78 6.65 -1.52
CA ILE A 235 32.56 6.99 -0.11
C ILE A 235 33.55 8.09 0.29
N ASP A 236 33.05 9.16 0.90
CA ASP A 236 33.87 10.26 1.39
C ASP A 236 34.55 9.95 2.74
N ASN A 237 35.39 10.90 3.20
CA ASN A 237 36.10 10.78 4.48
C ASN A 237 35.21 10.70 5.72
N LYS A 238 33.92 11.11 5.58
CA LYS A 238 32.90 11.04 6.64
C LYS A 238 32.08 9.76 6.56
N GLY A 239 32.42 8.83 5.66
CA GLY A 239 31.68 7.59 5.45
C GLY A 239 30.36 7.78 4.72
N ARG A 240 30.17 8.86 3.99
CA ARG A 240 28.94 9.13 3.21
C ARG A 240 29.12 8.73 1.77
N ILE A 241 28.08 8.13 1.20
CA ILE A 241 28.06 7.77 -0.22
C ILE A 241 27.91 9.05 -1.05
N ARG A 242 28.66 9.13 -2.14
CA ARG A 242 28.60 10.18 -3.15
C ARG A 242 28.16 9.58 -4.48
N LYS A 243 27.19 10.21 -5.12
CA LYS A 243 26.81 9.89 -6.49
C LYS A 243 27.93 10.28 -7.46
N PRO A 244 28.05 9.62 -8.61
CA PRO A 244 28.94 10.08 -9.67
C PRO A 244 28.59 11.53 -10.01
N GLY A 245 29.59 12.38 -10.07
CA GLY A 245 29.42 13.75 -10.56
C GLY A 245 28.88 13.71 -12.00
N LEU A 246 27.91 14.56 -12.33
CA LEU A 246 27.63 14.87 -13.72
C LEU A 246 28.96 15.37 -14.28
N ARG A 247 29.52 14.66 -15.25
CA ARG A 247 30.62 15.21 -16.04
C ARG A 247 30.01 16.37 -16.84
N ASP A 248 30.42 17.61 -16.49
CA ASP A 248 30.14 18.78 -17.30
C ASP A 248 30.61 18.55 -18.74
#